data_a65c778f9f7c2dbd19d61a80ef7340b0
#
_entry.id   a65c778f9f7c2dbd19d61a80ef7340b0
#
_cell.length_a   1.000
_cell.length_b   1.000
_cell.length_c   1.000
_cell.angle_alpha   90.00
_cell.angle_beta   90.00
_cell.angle_gamma   90.00
#
_symmetry.space_group_name_H-M   'P 1'
#
loop_
_entity.id
_entity.type
_entity.pdbx_description
1 polymer ?
#
loop_
_entity_poly.entity_id
_entity_poly.type
_entity_poly.pdbx_seq_one_letter_code
_entity_poly.pdbx_strand_id
1 'polypeptide(L)'
;MKLKIIHKDDLTLFIGNLITQQLVIAPVVREHQFAFAPVTQVSQVRLNYNTTILPPKKVFLPQTEELFTFHPEDVSSAQPVFDHQPRVPFGIHTCNLHAMNLLDKAFAKDYVDAHYNKRRNNTLIVSIECLMPCDEYSFCKSMGTLSASAGYDLHLTDIGDVYAIDIGSDQGEELLTRHARTREATRDDAARLNRAHSEKWSRFTYKLDFGSDELPALVGMSAKNRLWDELADQCLGCGQCTVVCPTCYCFNVVDTLSLDGKNGARKRVWDSCQLEEFALVATGENFRKTQGQRQRHRLFRKAKYVQETFGELGCVGCGRCARSCLVHISPVTVFNALHKARAA
;
A
#
# COMPACT_ATOMS: atom_id res chain seq x y z
N MET A 1 16.68 -4.86 -19.68
CA MET A 1 15.64 -5.60 -18.94
C MET A 1 15.93 -7.08 -19.13
N LYS A 2 16.21 -7.80 -18.04
CA LYS A 2 16.45 -9.25 -18.08
C LYS A 2 15.09 -9.93 -17.88
N LEU A 3 14.54 -10.52 -18.92
CA LEU A 3 13.25 -11.19 -18.91
C LEU A 3 13.44 -12.70 -18.84
N LYS A 4 12.92 -13.34 -17.82
CA LYS A 4 12.90 -14.80 -17.65
C LYS A 4 11.47 -15.32 -17.72
N ILE A 5 11.34 -16.59 -18.04
CA ILE A 5 10.06 -17.31 -18.10
C ILE A 5 10.08 -18.45 -17.09
N ILE A 6 8.96 -18.59 -16.37
CA ILE A 6 8.75 -19.71 -15.43
C ILE A 6 7.39 -20.38 -15.71
N HIS A 7 7.38 -21.71 -15.77
CA HIS A 7 6.14 -22.47 -15.82
C HIS A 7 5.39 -22.40 -14.47
N LYS A 8 4.06 -22.51 -14.51
CA LYS A 8 3.22 -22.43 -13.29
C LYS A 8 3.58 -23.48 -12.25
N ASP A 9 3.94 -24.68 -12.69
CA ASP A 9 4.40 -25.76 -11.80
C ASP A 9 5.74 -25.43 -11.16
N ASP A 10 6.70 -24.90 -11.94
CA ASP A 10 8.00 -24.46 -11.43
C ASP A 10 7.86 -23.24 -10.50
N LEU A 11 6.91 -22.34 -10.75
CA LEU A 11 6.58 -21.26 -9.83
C LEU A 11 6.09 -21.79 -8.48
N THR A 12 5.29 -22.87 -8.50
CA THR A 12 4.85 -23.56 -7.29
C THR A 12 6.02 -24.12 -6.50
N LEU A 13 6.99 -24.75 -7.18
CA LEU A 13 8.24 -25.23 -6.57
C LEU A 13 9.10 -24.09 -6.05
N PHE A 14 9.23 -23.00 -6.80
CA PHE A 14 9.94 -21.80 -6.37
C PHE A 14 9.39 -21.23 -5.06
N ILE A 15 8.06 -21.04 -4.97
CA ILE A 15 7.42 -20.57 -3.74
C ILE A 15 7.67 -21.54 -2.58
N GLY A 16 7.60 -22.86 -2.84
CA GLY A 16 7.91 -23.90 -1.84
C GLY A 16 9.34 -23.80 -1.30
N ASN A 17 10.32 -23.61 -2.18
CA ASN A 17 11.72 -23.42 -1.80
C ASN A 17 11.90 -22.14 -0.94
N LEU A 18 11.20 -21.05 -1.28
CA LEU A 18 11.27 -19.81 -0.49
C LEU A 18 10.70 -20.00 0.92
N ILE A 19 9.55 -20.68 1.04
CA ILE A 19 8.89 -20.94 2.33
C ILE A 19 9.81 -21.70 3.30
N THR A 20 10.68 -22.58 2.81
CA THR A 20 11.61 -23.34 3.66
C THR A 20 12.77 -22.51 4.21
N GLN A 21 13.06 -21.34 3.63
CA GLN A 21 14.26 -20.56 3.94
C GLN A 21 13.98 -19.17 4.47
N GLN A 22 12.81 -18.60 4.15
CA GLN A 22 12.47 -17.22 4.48
C GLN A 22 10.99 -17.10 4.90
N LEU A 23 10.67 -16.03 5.59
CA LEU A 23 9.29 -15.66 5.88
C LEU A 23 8.59 -15.18 4.59
N VAL A 24 7.86 -16.05 3.94
CA VAL A 24 7.01 -15.68 2.80
C VAL A 24 5.66 -15.17 3.31
N ILE A 25 5.26 -13.99 2.84
CA ILE A 25 3.98 -13.35 3.16
C ILE A 25 3.22 -13.18 1.85
N ALA A 26 2.11 -13.89 1.69
CA ALA A 26 1.38 -13.93 0.43
C ALA A 26 -0.12 -13.70 0.63
N PRO A 27 -0.88 -13.43 -0.44
CA PRO A 27 -2.33 -13.41 -0.38
C PRO A 27 -2.86 -14.80 -0.07
N VAL A 28 -3.65 -14.91 1.00
CA VAL A 28 -4.35 -16.14 1.42
C VAL A 28 -5.85 -15.87 1.52
N VAL A 29 -6.65 -16.92 1.38
CA VAL A 29 -8.10 -16.85 1.63
C VAL A 29 -8.35 -16.76 3.14
N ARG A 30 -9.19 -15.82 3.54
CA ARG A 30 -9.74 -15.66 4.88
C ARG A 30 -11.25 -15.49 4.75
N GLU A 31 -11.99 -16.54 5.07
CA GLU A 31 -13.44 -16.59 4.83
C GLU A 31 -13.77 -16.30 3.35
N HIS A 32 -14.39 -15.16 3.06
CA HIS A 32 -14.79 -14.73 1.71
C HIS A 32 -13.86 -13.65 1.11
N GLN A 33 -12.74 -13.36 1.76
CA GLN A 33 -11.84 -12.26 1.38
C GLN A 33 -10.39 -12.74 1.34
N PHE A 34 -9.50 -11.87 0.87
CA PHE A 34 -8.06 -12.14 0.86
C PHE A 34 -7.35 -11.27 1.89
N ALA A 35 -6.28 -11.84 2.46
CA ALA A 35 -5.37 -11.12 3.35
C ALA A 35 -3.92 -11.50 3.06
N PHE A 36 -3.00 -10.56 3.17
CA PHE A 36 -1.58 -10.90 3.24
C PHE A 36 -1.29 -11.53 4.61
N ALA A 37 -0.76 -12.73 4.62
CA ALA A 37 -0.37 -13.44 5.84
C ALA A 37 0.89 -14.28 5.60
N PRO A 38 1.66 -14.61 6.66
CA PRO A 38 2.68 -15.64 6.60
C PRO A 38 2.09 -16.95 6.08
N VAL A 39 2.84 -17.60 5.20
CA VAL A 39 2.47 -18.92 4.63
C VAL A 39 3.51 -19.96 4.98
N THR A 40 3.04 -21.15 5.29
CA THR A 40 3.88 -22.32 5.62
C THR A 40 3.77 -23.43 4.57
N GLN A 41 2.81 -23.29 3.65
CA GLN A 41 2.57 -24.23 2.56
C GLN A 41 2.18 -23.48 1.29
N VAL A 42 2.64 -23.93 0.14
CA VAL A 42 2.32 -23.33 -1.16
C VAL A 42 0.82 -23.32 -1.46
N SER A 43 0.11 -24.37 -1.01
CA SER A 43 -1.36 -24.48 -1.18
C SER A 43 -2.16 -23.33 -0.55
N GLN A 44 -1.58 -22.56 0.35
CA GLN A 44 -2.21 -21.38 0.94
C GLN A 44 -2.15 -20.14 0.03
N VAL A 45 -1.16 -20.09 -0.89
CA VAL A 45 -0.91 -18.90 -1.73
C VAL A 45 -1.98 -18.77 -2.81
N ARG A 46 -2.46 -17.53 -3.01
CA ARG A 46 -3.42 -17.17 -4.04
C ARG A 46 -2.92 -16.00 -4.86
N LEU A 47 -2.32 -16.28 -6.02
CA LEU A 47 -1.85 -15.21 -6.93
C LEU A 47 -2.99 -14.64 -7.77
N ASN A 48 -4.00 -15.44 -8.06
CA ASN A 48 -5.23 -14.94 -8.68
C ASN A 48 -6.19 -14.42 -7.60
N TYR A 49 -5.91 -13.25 -7.08
CA TYR A 49 -6.73 -12.55 -6.09
C TYR A 49 -7.05 -11.14 -6.60
N ASN A 50 -8.21 -10.62 -6.22
CA ASN A 50 -8.60 -9.27 -6.61
C ASN A 50 -7.91 -8.21 -5.72
N THR A 51 -8.17 -8.22 -4.42
CA THR A 51 -7.56 -7.30 -3.46
C THR A 51 -7.58 -7.90 -2.06
N THR A 52 -6.81 -7.33 -1.16
CA THR A 52 -6.83 -7.70 0.26
C THR A 52 -7.48 -6.61 1.09
N ILE A 53 -8.10 -6.97 2.22
CA ILE A 53 -8.72 -6.01 3.16
C ILE A 53 -7.70 -4.95 3.55
N LEU A 54 -6.64 -5.37 4.24
CA LEU A 54 -5.53 -4.50 4.57
C LEU A 54 -4.45 -4.58 3.49
N PRO A 55 -3.84 -3.43 3.14
CA PRO A 55 -2.76 -3.41 2.17
C PRO A 55 -1.50 -4.06 2.72
N PRO A 56 -0.58 -4.51 1.83
CA PRO A 56 0.70 -5.10 2.25
C PRO A 56 1.62 -4.12 2.98
N LYS A 57 1.31 -2.83 3.08
CA LYS A 57 2.08 -1.87 3.89
C LYS A 57 2.30 -2.37 5.32
N LYS A 58 1.39 -3.20 5.87
CA LYS A 58 1.52 -3.78 7.22
C LYS A 58 2.76 -4.66 7.40
N VAL A 59 3.37 -5.10 6.31
CA VAL A 59 4.65 -5.85 6.32
C VAL A 59 5.80 -4.93 6.71
N PHE A 60 5.75 -3.65 6.34
CA PHE A 60 6.79 -2.65 6.57
C PHE A 60 6.44 -1.71 7.74
N LEU A 61 5.16 -1.39 7.86
CA LEU A 61 4.58 -0.57 8.91
C LEU A 61 3.50 -1.39 9.61
N PRO A 62 3.82 -2.20 10.63
CA PRO A 62 2.84 -2.99 11.37
C PRO A 62 1.78 -2.13 12.05
N GLN A 63 0.59 -2.70 12.29
CA GLN A 63 -0.50 -2.00 12.96
C GLN A 63 -0.12 -1.57 14.39
N THR A 64 0.72 -2.38 15.03
CA THR A 64 1.34 -2.07 16.33
C THR A 64 2.77 -2.58 16.30
N GLU A 65 3.72 -1.77 16.73
CA GLU A 65 5.12 -2.17 16.91
C GLU A 65 5.73 -1.52 18.14
N GLU A 66 6.59 -2.23 18.81
CA GLU A 66 7.42 -1.68 19.89
C GLU A 66 8.60 -0.93 19.26
N LEU A 67 8.75 0.34 19.67
CA LEU A 67 9.88 1.17 19.24
C LEU A 67 11.09 0.96 20.17
N PHE A 68 10.83 0.95 21.47
CA PHE A 68 11.83 0.65 22.48
C PHE A 68 11.18 0.19 23.79
N THR A 69 11.96 -0.53 24.60
CA THR A 69 11.62 -0.90 25.99
C THR A 69 12.46 -0.07 26.95
N PHE A 70 11.98 0.10 28.18
CA PHE A 70 12.66 0.87 29.23
C PHE A 70 12.25 0.44 30.63
N HIS A 71 13.03 0.78 31.63
CA HIS A 71 12.66 0.70 33.03
C HIS A 71 12.26 2.10 33.49
N PRO A 72 11.07 2.31 34.07
CA PRO A 72 10.58 3.65 34.43
C PRO A 72 11.49 4.44 35.39
N GLU A 73 12.22 3.74 36.26
CA GLU A 73 13.12 4.34 37.23
C GLU A 73 14.53 4.65 36.64
N ASP A 74 14.84 4.15 35.44
CA ASP A 74 16.15 4.32 34.80
C ASP A 74 16.01 4.68 33.33
N VAL A 75 16.12 5.96 33.01
CA VAL A 75 16.03 6.48 31.63
C VAL A 75 17.14 5.92 30.73
N SER A 76 18.29 5.56 31.28
CA SER A 76 19.41 4.98 30.53
C SER A 76 19.15 3.54 30.05
N SER A 77 18.14 2.89 30.62
CA SER A 77 17.74 1.51 30.26
C SER A 77 17.03 1.39 28.91
N ALA A 78 16.71 2.50 28.24
CA ALA A 78 15.98 2.49 26.96
C ALA A 78 16.73 1.74 25.86
N GLN A 79 16.11 0.66 25.36
CA GLN A 79 16.68 -0.20 24.32
C GLN A 79 15.74 -0.26 23.12
N PRO A 80 16.22 0.08 21.88
CA PRO A 80 15.40 -0.01 20.69
C PRO A 80 15.07 -1.47 20.33
N VAL A 81 13.86 -1.72 19.86
CA VAL A 81 13.39 -3.05 19.44
C VAL A 81 13.27 -3.07 17.92
N PHE A 82 14.24 -3.70 17.24
CA PHE A 82 14.23 -3.81 15.79
C PHE A 82 13.79 -5.19 15.30
N ASP A 83 12.97 -5.21 14.28
CA ASP A 83 12.61 -6.41 13.54
C ASP A 83 13.60 -6.63 12.38
N HIS A 84 14.45 -7.65 12.52
CA HIS A 84 15.50 -8.01 11.56
C HIS A 84 15.12 -9.21 10.68
N GLN A 85 13.91 -9.75 10.80
CA GLN A 85 13.53 -10.99 10.10
C GLN A 85 13.49 -10.76 8.58
N PRO A 86 14.32 -11.50 7.79
CA PRO A 86 14.23 -11.49 6.33
C PRO A 86 12.85 -12.00 5.88
N ARG A 87 12.27 -11.33 4.88
CA ARG A 87 10.91 -11.66 4.41
C ARG A 87 10.74 -11.40 2.93
N VAL A 88 9.81 -12.16 2.35
CA VAL A 88 9.43 -12.05 0.94
C VAL A 88 7.91 -11.85 0.86
N PRO A 89 7.40 -10.60 0.79
CA PRO A 89 6.03 -10.36 0.37
C PRO A 89 5.88 -10.72 -1.11
N PHE A 90 5.04 -11.72 -1.38
CA PHE A 90 4.85 -12.34 -2.67
C PHE A 90 3.48 -12.00 -3.25
N GLY A 91 3.41 -11.64 -4.54
CA GLY A 91 2.18 -11.31 -5.23
C GLY A 91 1.66 -9.89 -4.97
N ILE A 92 2.56 -8.93 -4.77
CA ILE A 92 2.21 -7.51 -4.54
C ILE A 92 1.69 -6.87 -5.83
N HIS A 93 0.47 -6.31 -5.84
CA HIS A 93 -0.09 -5.56 -6.97
C HIS A 93 0.65 -4.23 -7.21
N THR A 94 0.65 -3.76 -8.45
CA THR A 94 1.36 -2.54 -8.89
C THR A 94 1.00 -1.29 -8.09
N CYS A 95 -0.28 -1.06 -7.80
CA CYS A 95 -0.70 0.08 -6.97
C CYS A 95 -0.12 0.03 -5.55
N ASN A 96 0.15 -1.15 -5.00
CA ASN A 96 0.81 -1.29 -3.70
C ASN A 96 2.32 -1.02 -3.79
N LEU A 97 2.98 -1.35 -4.93
CA LEU A 97 4.37 -0.95 -5.17
C LEU A 97 4.52 0.57 -5.16
N HIS A 98 3.69 1.29 -5.92
CA HIS A 98 3.67 2.76 -5.90
C HIS A 98 3.43 3.31 -4.48
N ALA A 99 2.52 2.67 -3.73
CA ALA A 99 2.27 3.07 -2.35
C ALA A 99 3.47 2.85 -1.44
N MET A 100 4.21 1.75 -1.60
CA MET A 100 5.41 1.46 -0.81
C MET A 100 6.54 2.45 -1.15
N ASN A 101 6.76 2.76 -2.44
CA ASN A 101 7.73 3.77 -2.86
C ASN A 101 7.43 5.15 -2.23
N LEU A 102 6.15 5.50 -2.11
CA LEU A 102 5.75 6.73 -1.41
C LEU A 102 6.04 6.65 0.11
N LEU A 103 5.80 5.51 0.73
CA LEU A 103 6.14 5.30 2.15
C LEU A 103 7.66 5.35 2.37
N ASP A 104 8.46 4.74 1.47
CA ASP A 104 9.91 4.81 1.51
C ASP A 104 10.38 6.28 1.53
N LYS A 105 9.83 7.14 0.66
CA LYS A 105 10.10 8.58 0.66
C LYS A 105 9.64 9.28 1.95
N ALA A 106 8.46 8.90 2.46
CA ALA A 106 7.88 9.54 3.65
C ALA A 106 8.67 9.21 4.92
N PHE A 107 9.16 7.98 5.07
CA PHE A 107 9.95 7.52 6.22
C PHE A 107 11.45 7.80 6.09
N ALA A 108 11.90 8.31 4.94
CA ALA A 108 13.27 8.80 4.73
C ALA A 108 13.37 10.33 4.80
N LYS A 109 12.22 11.06 4.80
CA LYS A 109 12.21 12.52 4.81
C LYS A 109 12.62 13.06 6.17
N ASP A 110 13.48 14.08 6.16
CA ASP A 110 14.01 14.81 7.32
C ASP A 110 14.80 13.91 8.29
N TYR A 111 14.13 12.97 8.95
CA TYR A 111 14.72 11.96 9.84
C TYR A 111 14.36 10.57 9.38
N VAL A 112 15.37 9.76 9.12
CA VAL A 112 15.17 8.37 8.68
C VAL A 112 14.59 7.54 9.82
N ASP A 113 13.40 6.97 9.60
CA ASP A 113 12.79 6.04 10.55
C ASP A 113 13.53 4.71 10.56
N ALA A 114 14.28 4.45 11.64
CA ALA A 114 15.14 3.29 11.75
C ALA A 114 14.34 1.96 11.74
N HIS A 115 13.16 1.92 12.35
CA HIS A 115 12.32 0.71 12.43
C HIS A 115 11.74 0.34 11.06
N TYR A 116 11.19 1.33 10.34
CA TYR A 116 10.72 1.14 8.97
C TYR A 116 11.86 0.69 8.05
N ASN A 117 12.98 1.39 8.09
CA ASN A 117 14.12 1.16 7.20
C ASN A 117 14.79 -0.21 7.42
N LYS A 118 14.98 -0.64 8.67
CA LYS A 118 15.50 -1.97 9.01
C LYS A 118 14.63 -3.07 8.40
N ARG A 119 13.31 -2.94 8.55
CA ARG A 119 12.35 -3.90 8.01
C ARG A 119 12.32 -3.88 6.48
N ARG A 120 12.35 -2.68 5.88
CA ARG A 120 12.35 -2.49 4.43
C ARG A 120 13.60 -3.09 3.77
N ASN A 121 14.77 -2.86 4.34
CA ASN A 121 16.06 -3.37 3.81
C ASN A 121 16.19 -4.90 3.91
N ASN A 122 15.46 -5.53 4.83
CA ASN A 122 15.42 -6.99 4.98
C ASN A 122 14.26 -7.64 4.19
N THR A 123 13.73 -6.96 3.18
CA THR A 123 12.55 -7.43 2.46
C THR A 123 12.79 -7.43 0.95
N LEU A 124 12.65 -8.62 0.33
CA LEU A 124 12.62 -8.79 -1.13
C LEU A 124 11.19 -8.83 -1.63
N ILE A 125 10.85 -8.00 -2.59
CA ILE A 125 9.47 -7.83 -3.08
C ILE A 125 9.27 -8.60 -4.37
N VAL A 126 8.36 -9.60 -4.33
CA VAL A 126 7.86 -10.26 -5.53
C VAL A 126 6.46 -9.72 -5.86
N SER A 127 6.38 -8.95 -6.93
CA SER A 127 5.14 -8.32 -7.36
C SER A 127 4.49 -9.05 -8.52
N ILE A 128 3.22 -8.72 -8.78
CA ILE A 128 2.44 -9.29 -9.89
C ILE A 128 1.72 -8.19 -10.65
N GLU A 129 1.74 -8.30 -11.99
CA GLU A 129 1.05 -7.37 -12.89
C GLU A 129 -0.47 -7.49 -12.79
N CYS A 130 -1.17 -6.36 -12.75
CA CYS A 130 -2.62 -6.30 -12.71
C CYS A 130 -3.21 -6.32 -14.12
N LEU A 131 -3.68 -7.47 -14.59
CA LEU A 131 -4.30 -7.63 -15.90
C LEU A 131 -5.82 -7.40 -15.88
N MET A 132 -6.44 -7.42 -14.70
CA MET A 132 -7.87 -7.18 -14.47
C MET A 132 -8.06 -6.19 -13.32
N PRO A 133 -9.13 -5.36 -13.33
CA PRO A 133 -9.48 -4.54 -12.18
C PRO A 133 -9.79 -5.42 -10.97
N CYS A 134 -9.44 -4.94 -9.77
CA CYS A 134 -9.76 -5.62 -8.53
C CYS A 134 -11.29 -5.73 -8.32
N ASP A 135 -12.00 -4.67 -8.72
CA ASP A 135 -13.46 -4.49 -8.66
C ASP A 135 -13.87 -3.19 -9.38
N GLU A 136 -15.15 -2.81 -9.21
CA GLU A 136 -15.75 -1.59 -9.74
C GLU A 136 -15.23 -0.28 -9.12
N TYR A 137 -14.46 -0.33 -8.03
CA TYR A 137 -13.90 0.87 -7.36
C TYR A 137 -12.47 1.18 -7.76
N SER A 138 -11.82 0.29 -8.52
CA SER A 138 -10.40 0.41 -8.88
C SER A 138 -10.19 1.41 -10.02
N PHE A 139 -9.48 2.51 -9.76
CA PHE A 139 -9.16 3.57 -10.74
C PHE A 139 -7.65 3.85 -10.88
N CYS A 140 -6.83 2.83 -10.60
CA CYS A 140 -5.37 2.91 -10.68
C CYS A 140 -4.87 3.32 -12.07
N LYS A 141 -5.62 3.03 -13.15
CA LYS A 141 -5.34 3.54 -14.49
C LYS A 141 -5.32 5.08 -14.54
N SER A 142 -6.33 5.74 -13.94
CA SER A 142 -6.39 7.22 -13.90
C SER A 142 -5.26 7.83 -13.08
N MET A 143 -4.74 7.09 -12.09
CA MET A 143 -3.68 7.56 -11.20
C MET A 143 -2.27 7.22 -11.70
N GLY A 144 -2.13 6.60 -12.88
CA GLY A 144 -0.82 6.21 -13.43
C GLY A 144 -0.15 5.05 -12.69
N THR A 145 -0.87 4.29 -11.86
CA THR A 145 -0.30 3.23 -11.00
C THR A 145 -0.69 1.81 -11.41
N LEU A 146 -1.28 1.66 -12.62
CA LEU A 146 -1.67 0.36 -13.17
C LEU A 146 -0.47 -0.49 -13.60
N SER A 147 0.66 0.10 -13.93
CA SER A 147 1.92 -0.57 -14.22
C SER A 147 3.02 -0.06 -13.30
N ALA A 148 4.04 -0.87 -13.08
CA ALA A 148 5.24 -0.47 -12.35
C ALA A 148 6.49 -0.82 -13.16
N SER A 149 7.47 0.08 -13.17
CA SER A 149 8.78 -0.12 -13.80
C SER A 149 9.90 -0.31 -12.80
N ALA A 150 9.62 -0.17 -11.51
CA ALA A 150 10.57 -0.28 -10.41
C ALA A 150 9.86 -0.52 -9.07
N GLY A 151 10.63 -0.72 -7.99
CA GLY A 151 10.13 -0.92 -6.64
C GLY A 151 9.85 -2.38 -6.28
N TYR A 152 10.33 -3.31 -7.10
CA TYR A 152 10.27 -4.75 -6.90
C TYR A 152 11.65 -5.38 -7.13
N ASP A 153 11.87 -6.56 -6.58
CA ASP A 153 13.01 -7.41 -6.90
C ASP A 153 12.67 -8.36 -8.06
N LEU A 154 11.44 -8.87 -8.08
CA LEU A 154 10.86 -9.64 -9.18
C LEU A 154 9.46 -9.14 -9.50
N HIS A 155 9.11 -9.03 -10.78
CA HIS A 155 7.76 -8.69 -11.21
C HIS A 155 7.23 -9.74 -12.18
N LEU A 156 6.12 -10.37 -11.82
CA LEU A 156 5.50 -11.46 -12.54
C LEU A 156 4.33 -10.98 -13.38
N THR A 157 4.28 -11.36 -14.66
CA THR A 157 3.12 -11.16 -15.52
C THR A 157 2.60 -12.50 -16.00
N ASP A 158 1.35 -12.83 -15.74
CA ASP A 158 0.69 -14.03 -16.26
C ASP A 158 0.45 -13.87 -17.76
N ILE A 159 1.06 -14.74 -18.57
CA ILE A 159 0.89 -14.76 -20.03
C ILE A 159 0.27 -16.08 -20.52
N GLY A 160 -0.48 -16.76 -19.66
CA GLY A 160 -1.24 -17.97 -19.95
C GLY A 160 -0.73 -19.19 -19.18
N ASP A 161 0.04 -20.04 -19.82
CA ASP A 161 0.64 -21.26 -19.21
C ASP A 161 1.89 -20.98 -18.38
N VAL A 162 2.50 -19.80 -18.58
CA VAL A 162 3.72 -19.36 -17.91
C VAL A 162 3.59 -17.95 -17.34
N TYR A 163 4.52 -17.60 -16.46
CA TYR A 163 4.75 -16.21 -16.06
C TYR A 163 6.01 -15.67 -16.73
N ALA A 164 5.92 -14.46 -17.23
CA ALA A 164 7.07 -13.64 -17.56
C ALA A 164 7.55 -12.93 -16.30
N ILE A 165 8.84 -12.99 -16.02
CA ILE A 165 9.47 -12.38 -14.83
C ILE A 165 10.43 -11.30 -15.27
N ASP A 166 10.15 -10.08 -14.88
CA ASP A 166 11.07 -8.96 -14.96
C ASP A 166 11.92 -8.89 -13.69
N ILE A 167 13.24 -8.80 -13.84
CA ILE A 167 14.21 -8.77 -12.75
C ILE A 167 14.52 -7.31 -12.44
N GLY A 168 14.15 -6.87 -11.25
CA GLY A 168 14.29 -5.48 -10.78
C GLY A 168 15.54 -5.22 -9.93
N SER A 169 16.20 -6.26 -9.41
CA SER A 169 17.41 -6.12 -8.60
C SER A 169 18.34 -7.33 -8.73
N ASP A 170 19.61 -7.14 -8.35
CA ASP A 170 20.59 -8.24 -8.30
C ASP A 170 20.17 -9.32 -7.26
N GLN A 171 19.56 -8.91 -6.16
CA GLN A 171 19.02 -9.82 -5.16
C GLN A 171 17.84 -10.64 -5.71
N GLY A 172 17.00 -10.06 -6.55
CA GLY A 172 15.95 -10.75 -7.30
C GLY A 172 16.51 -11.79 -8.26
N GLU A 173 17.59 -11.46 -8.99
CA GLU A 173 18.29 -12.40 -9.89
C GLU A 173 18.89 -13.57 -9.10
N GLU A 174 19.54 -13.29 -7.98
CA GLU A 174 20.09 -14.31 -7.09
C GLU A 174 18.99 -15.24 -6.55
N LEU A 175 17.85 -14.66 -6.14
CA LEU A 175 16.70 -15.41 -5.65
C LEU A 175 16.18 -16.41 -6.70
N LEU A 176 16.04 -15.98 -7.96
CA LEU A 176 15.65 -16.86 -9.07
C LEU A 176 16.69 -17.94 -9.34
N THR A 177 17.95 -17.56 -9.41
CA THR A 177 19.06 -18.50 -9.73
C THR A 177 19.16 -19.62 -8.71
N ARG A 178 18.96 -19.31 -7.42
CA ARG A 178 19.06 -20.29 -6.33
C ARG A 178 17.83 -21.20 -6.20
N HIS A 179 16.63 -20.67 -6.48
CA HIS A 179 15.39 -21.33 -6.04
C HIS A 179 14.41 -21.67 -7.16
N ALA A 180 14.60 -21.14 -8.38
CA ALA A 180 13.67 -21.30 -9.47
C ALA A 180 14.29 -22.00 -10.70
N ARG A 181 13.45 -22.74 -11.42
CA ARG A 181 13.77 -23.22 -12.76
C ARG A 181 13.16 -22.25 -13.77
N THR A 182 14.00 -21.52 -14.47
CA THR A 182 13.59 -20.53 -15.47
C THR A 182 14.29 -20.77 -16.81
N ARG A 183 13.71 -20.23 -17.88
CA ARG A 183 14.34 -20.18 -19.21
C ARG A 183 14.37 -18.74 -19.72
N GLU A 184 15.14 -18.51 -20.76
CA GLU A 184 15.12 -17.24 -21.49
C GLU A 184 13.78 -17.06 -22.21
N ALA A 185 13.35 -15.80 -22.34
CA ALA A 185 12.16 -15.45 -23.09
C ALA A 185 12.36 -15.63 -24.60
N THR A 186 11.42 -16.25 -25.25
CA THR A 186 11.36 -16.35 -26.72
C THR A 186 10.66 -15.12 -27.30
N ARG A 187 10.68 -15.00 -28.64
CA ARG A 187 9.92 -13.96 -29.36
C ARG A 187 8.40 -14.08 -29.14
N ASP A 188 7.91 -15.32 -29.04
CA ASP A 188 6.50 -15.57 -28.77
C ASP A 188 6.11 -15.14 -27.33
N ASP A 189 6.94 -15.46 -26.33
CA ASP A 189 6.71 -15.00 -24.97
C ASP A 189 6.66 -13.46 -24.89
N ALA A 190 7.57 -12.78 -25.59
CA ALA A 190 7.57 -11.32 -25.65
C ALA A 190 6.31 -10.76 -26.35
N ALA A 191 5.84 -11.41 -27.41
CA ALA A 191 4.60 -11.03 -28.09
C ALA A 191 3.37 -11.23 -27.19
N ARG A 192 3.31 -12.34 -26.44
CA ARG A 192 2.24 -12.62 -25.46
C ARG A 192 2.25 -11.60 -24.31
N LEU A 193 3.43 -11.25 -23.79
CA LEU A 193 3.60 -10.23 -22.75
C LEU A 193 3.10 -8.87 -23.24
N ASN A 194 3.52 -8.44 -24.43
CA ASN A 194 3.09 -7.18 -25.03
C ASN A 194 1.57 -7.13 -25.24
N ARG A 195 0.97 -8.24 -25.67
CA ARG A 195 -0.48 -8.35 -25.82
C ARG A 195 -1.19 -8.20 -24.47
N ALA A 196 -0.74 -8.93 -23.44
CA ALA A 196 -1.31 -8.83 -22.09
C ALA A 196 -1.25 -7.40 -21.55
N HIS A 197 -0.12 -6.71 -21.73
CA HIS A 197 0.05 -5.31 -21.32
C HIS A 197 -0.83 -4.35 -22.12
N SER A 198 -1.04 -4.58 -23.41
CA SER A 198 -1.87 -3.72 -24.26
C SER A 198 -3.36 -3.88 -23.94
N GLU A 199 -3.83 -5.12 -23.80
CA GLU A 199 -5.23 -5.43 -23.57
C GLU A 199 -5.76 -4.97 -22.19
N LYS A 200 -4.91 -4.98 -21.14
CA LYS A 200 -5.36 -4.62 -19.81
C LYS A 200 -5.98 -3.23 -19.71
N TRP A 201 -5.48 -2.26 -20.49
CA TRP A 201 -5.90 -0.86 -20.40
C TRP A 201 -7.39 -0.64 -20.71
N SER A 202 -7.99 -1.45 -21.58
CA SER A 202 -9.42 -1.37 -21.92
C SER A 202 -10.32 -1.89 -20.81
N ARG A 203 -9.80 -2.74 -19.94
CA ARG A 203 -10.56 -3.41 -18.86
C ARG A 203 -10.82 -2.50 -17.65
N PHE A 204 -9.99 -1.45 -17.47
CA PHE A 204 -10.10 -0.51 -16.34
C PHE A 204 -10.96 0.70 -16.75
N THR A 205 -12.26 0.59 -16.51
CA THR A 205 -13.28 1.54 -16.97
C THR A 205 -13.66 2.60 -15.93
N TYR A 206 -13.54 2.30 -14.62
CA TYR A 206 -13.79 3.27 -13.57
C TYR A 206 -12.65 4.30 -13.51
N LYS A 207 -12.98 5.58 -13.66
CA LYS A 207 -11.97 6.62 -13.91
C LYS A 207 -12.35 8.00 -13.40
N LEU A 208 -11.36 8.88 -13.31
CA LEU A 208 -11.57 10.32 -13.26
C LEU A 208 -12.05 10.81 -14.63
N ASP A 209 -12.91 11.84 -14.65
CA ASP A 209 -13.42 12.48 -15.87
C ASP A 209 -12.40 13.48 -16.46
N PHE A 210 -11.23 13.61 -15.84
CA PHE A 210 -10.14 14.54 -16.17
C PHE A 210 -8.77 13.92 -15.87
N GLY A 211 -7.69 14.60 -16.25
CA GLY A 211 -6.32 14.14 -16.00
C GLY A 211 -5.95 14.23 -14.50
N SER A 212 -5.27 13.21 -13.98
CA SER A 212 -4.85 13.22 -12.57
C SER A 212 -3.83 14.31 -12.21
N ASP A 213 -3.14 14.86 -13.20
CA ASP A 213 -2.25 16.01 -13.09
C ASP A 213 -2.97 17.31 -12.71
N GLU A 214 -4.28 17.43 -12.99
CA GLU A 214 -5.11 18.55 -12.57
C GLU A 214 -5.51 18.52 -11.08
N LEU A 215 -5.39 17.36 -10.42
CA LEU A 215 -5.84 17.16 -9.04
C LEU A 215 -5.29 18.18 -8.03
N PRO A 216 -3.99 18.55 -8.03
CA PRO A 216 -3.45 19.50 -7.05
C PRO A 216 -4.09 20.89 -7.17
N ALA A 217 -4.27 21.38 -8.39
CA ALA A 217 -4.90 22.66 -8.65
C ALA A 217 -6.40 22.62 -8.32
N LEU A 218 -7.12 21.60 -8.78
CA LEU A 218 -8.54 21.40 -8.54
C LEU A 218 -8.87 21.41 -7.05
N VAL A 219 -8.16 20.59 -6.28
CA VAL A 219 -8.37 20.47 -4.84
C VAL A 219 -7.97 21.77 -4.13
N GLY A 220 -6.86 22.42 -4.54
CA GLY A 220 -6.42 23.69 -4.00
C GLY A 220 -7.48 24.78 -4.08
N MET A 221 -8.19 24.89 -5.21
CA MET A 221 -9.27 25.84 -5.42
C MET A 221 -10.55 25.48 -4.66
N SER A 222 -10.73 24.24 -4.27
CA SER A 222 -11.96 23.73 -3.64
C SER A 222 -12.00 23.92 -2.12
N ALA A 223 -11.03 24.59 -1.49
CA ALA A 223 -10.88 24.64 -0.03
C ALA A 223 -12.15 25.11 0.73
N LYS A 224 -12.97 25.97 0.10
CA LYS A 224 -14.22 26.53 0.65
C LYS A 224 -15.48 25.95 -0.03
N ASN A 225 -15.35 24.85 -0.79
CA ASN A 225 -16.50 24.26 -1.48
C ASN A 225 -17.44 23.60 -0.48
N ARG A 226 -18.75 23.81 -0.64
CA ARG A 226 -19.80 23.24 0.23
C ARG A 226 -19.85 21.71 0.21
N LEU A 227 -19.28 21.08 -0.80
CA LEU A 227 -19.18 19.62 -0.88
C LEU A 227 -18.54 19.01 0.38
N TRP A 228 -17.65 19.74 1.05
CA TRP A 228 -17.03 19.26 2.29
C TRP A 228 -18.03 19.11 3.43
N ASP A 229 -19.02 19.99 3.50
CA ASP A 229 -20.10 19.93 4.49
C ASP A 229 -21.11 18.84 4.11
N GLU A 230 -21.46 18.70 2.84
CA GLU A 230 -22.29 17.61 2.32
C GLU A 230 -21.67 16.22 2.60
N LEU A 231 -20.34 16.10 2.49
CA LEU A 231 -19.62 14.87 2.86
C LEU A 231 -19.60 14.65 4.37
N ALA A 232 -19.58 15.71 5.18
CA ALA A 232 -19.64 15.61 6.63
C ALA A 232 -20.95 14.97 7.10
N ASP A 233 -22.07 15.36 6.49
CA ASP A 233 -23.40 14.86 6.84
C ASP A 233 -23.55 13.35 6.56
N GLN A 234 -22.79 12.83 5.59
CA GLN A 234 -22.80 11.41 5.24
C GLN A 234 -21.75 10.59 6.03
N CYS A 235 -20.62 11.21 6.37
CA CYS A 235 -19.44 10.51 6.88
C CYS A 235 -19.64 10.08 8.34
N LEU A 236 -19.39 8.79 8.63
CA LEU A 236 -19.46 8.25 9.99
C LEU A 236 -18.22 8.56 10.85
N GLY A 237 -17.18 9.20 10.32
CA GLY A 237 -15.94 9.48 11.04
C GLY A 237 -15.14 8.24 11.49
N CYS A 238 -15.45 7.05 10.99
CA CYS A 238 -14.97 5.75 11.48
C CYS A 238 -13.48 5.45 11.23
N GLY A 239 -12.77 6.26 10.43
CA GLY A 239 -11.34 6.05 10.12
C GLY A 239 -11.02 4.94 9.13
N GLN A 240 -11.96 4.08 8.75
CA GLN A 240 -11.73 2.91 7.89
C GLN A 240 -11.01 3.24 6.59
N CYS A 241 -11.39 4.35 5.92
CA CYS A 241 -10.81 4.79 4.66
C CYS A 241 -9.29 5.10 4.72
N THR A 242 -8.73 5.36 5.90
CA THR A 242 -7.29 5.58 6.11
C THR A 242 -6.58 4.31 6.54
N VAL A 243 -7.22 3.46 7.34
CA VAL A 243 -6.67 2.17 7.80
C VAL A 243 -6.40 1.26 6.61
N VAL A 244 -7.37 1.12 5.68
CA VAL A 244 -7.23 0.30 4.47
C VAL A 244 -6.41 0.95 3.36
N CYS A 245 -6.01 2.21 3.52
CA CYS A 245 -5.26 2.92 2.49
C CYS A 245 -3.77 2.53 2.50
N PRO A 246 -3.19 2.11 1.36
CA PRO A 246 -1.80 1.71 1.29
C PRO A 246 -0.81 2.88 1.47
N THR A 247 -1.24 4.12 1.18
CA THR A 247 -0.42 5.33 1.28
C THR A 247 -0.67 6.15 2.55
N CYS A 248 -1.53 5.69 3.47
CA CYS A 248 -1.71 6.34 4.77
C CYS A 248 -0.74 5.77 5.79
N TYR A 249 -0.09 6.68 6.53
CA TYR A 249 0.89 6.35 7.55
C TYR A 249 0.66 7.14 8.85
N CYS A 250 -0.59 7.53 9.11
CA CYS A 250 -0.98 8.12 10.39
C CYS A 250 -0.76 7.11 11.52
N PHE A 251 -0.10 7.53 12.59
CA PHE A 251 0.13 6.73 13.79
C PHE A 251 0.03 7.58 15.04
N ASN A 252 -0.19 6.91 16.16
CA ASN A 252 -0.02 7.45 17.49
C ASN A 252 1.13 6.74 18.20
N VAL A 253 1.72 7.38 19.19
CA VAL A 253 2.76 6.82 20.04
C VAL A 253 2.19 6.70 21.46
N VAL A 254 2.23 5.48 22.00
CA VAL A 254 1.67 5.18 23.31
C VAL A 254 2.71 4.48 24.17
N ASP A 255 2.75 4.81 25.46
CA ASP A 255 3.56 4.11 26.44
C ASP A 255 2.69 3.10 27.19
N THR A 256 3.22 1.91 27.39
CA THR A 256 2.59 0.84 28.17
C THR A 256 3.52 0.40 29.29
N LEU A 257 2.97 0.08 30.44
CA LEU A 257 3.70 -0.49 31.57
C LEU A 257 3.25 -1.91 31.85
N SER A 258 4.16 -2.74 32.31
CA SER A 258 3.82 -4.04 32.89
C SER A 258 3.00 -3.86 34.17
N LEU A 259 2.23 -4.89 34.57
CA LEU A 259 1.36 -4.81 35.76
C LEU A 259 2.12 -4.54 37.05
N ASP A 260 3.38 -4.95 37.15
CA ASP A 260 4.27 -4.71 38.29
C ASP A 260 4.96 -3.33 38.24
N GLY A 261 4.73 -2.55 37.19
CA GLY A 261 5.33 -1.23 36.98
C GLY A 261 6.81 -1.20 36.67
N LYS A 262 7.48 -2.36 36.56
CA LYS A 262 8.94 -2.42 36.42
C LYS A 262 9.45 -2.26 34.99
N ASN A 263 8.64 -2.64 34.00
CA ASN A 263 9.01 -2.59 32.59
C ASN A 263 8.02 -1.74 31.81
N GLY A 264 8.55 -0.92 30.92
CA GLY A 264 7.78 -0.10 30.00
C GLY A 264 8.14 -0.40 28.55
N ALA A 265 7.20 -0.11 27.65
CA ALA A 265 7.44 -0.12 26.21
C ALA A 265 6.76 1.07 25.56
N ARG A 266 7.48 1.75 24.67
CA ARG A 266 6.90 2.74 23.76
C ARG A 266 6.52 2.07 22.44
N LYS A 267 5.27 2.23 22.07
CA LYS A 267 4.69 1.58 20.89
C LYS A 267 4.18 2.61 19.91
N ARG A 268 4.39 2.33 18.62
CA ARG A 268 3.70 2.99 17.51
C ARG A 268 2.47 2.16 17.17
N VAL A 269 1.30 2.79 17.09
CA VAL A 269 0.04 2.17 16.70
C VAL A 269 -0.59 2.93 15.55
N TRP A 270 -1.21 2.24 14.58
CA TRP A 270 -1.89 2.95 13.50
C TRP A 270 -3.00 3.82 14.05
N ASP A 271 -3.16 4.98 13.42
CA ASP A 271 -4.17 5.95 13.76
C ASP A 271 -4.82 6.53 12.48
N SER A 272 -5.79 7.41 12.64
CA SER A 272 -6.56 7.95 11.53
C SER A 272 -6.80 9.45 11.64
N CYS A 273 -6.43 10.17 10.58
CA CYS A 273 -6.78 11.59 10.47
C CYS A 273 -8.30 11.86 10.36
N GLN A 274 -9.14 10.81 10.33
CA GLN A 274 -10.60 10.91 10.37
C GLN A 274 -11.15 10.87 11.80
N LEU A 275 -10.36 10.42 12.77
CA LEU A 275 -10.74 10.45 14.17
C LEU A 275 -10.61 11.86 14.73
N GLU A 276 -11.50 12.22 15.64
CA GLU A 276 -11.57 13.58 16.18
C GLU A 276 -10.31 13.93 16.98
N GLU A 277 -9.85 13.01 17.79
CA GLU A 277 -8.71 13.20 18.69
C GLU A 277 -7.37 13.28 17.96
N PHE A 278 -7.27 12.81 16.71
CA PHE A 278 -6.01 12.79 15.95
C PHE A 278 -5.38 14.18 15.74
N ALA A 279 -6.20 15.24 15.72
CA ALA A 279 -5.75 16.61 15.54
C ALA A 279 -5.85 17.45 16.82
N LEU A 280 -6.19 16.82 17.95
CA LEU A 280 -6.23 17.44 19.26
C LEU A 280 -4.80 17.60 19.79
N VAL A 281 -4.44 18.80 20.21
CA VAL A 281 -3.15 19.10 20.82
C VAL A 281 -3.28 19.30 22.34
N ALA A 282 -2.16 19.32 23.05
CA ALA A 282 -2.13 19.38 24.51
C ALA A 282 -2.85 20.60 25.11
N THR A 283 -2.98 21.71 24.36
CA THR A 283 -3.73 22.90 24.76
C THR A 283 -5.26 22.72 24.71
N GLY A 284 -5.75 21.58 24.25
CA GLY A 284 -7.18 21.33 24.01
C GLY A 284 -7.70 21.89 22.68
N GLU A 285 -6.84 22.50 21.87
CA GLU A 285 -7.21 22.94 20.53
C GLU A 285 -7.22 21.77 19.55
N ASN A 286 -8.23 21.73 18.66
CA ASN A 286 -8.32 20.74 17.58
C ASN A 286 -8.34 21.47 16.24
N PHE A 287 -7.30 21.23 15.40
CA PHE A 287 -7.17 21.85 14.08
C PHE A 287 -8.16 21.34 13.04
N ARG A 288 -8.90 20.26 13.34
CA ARG A 288 -9.88 19.62 12.43
C ARG A 288 -11.10 19.14 13.21
N LYS A 289 -11.84 20.09 13.80
CA LYS A 289 -13.00 19.83 14.67
C LYS A 289 -14.14 19.11 13.97
N THR A 290 -14.45 19.51 12.74
CA THR A 290 -15.60 18.97 12.00
C THR A 290 -15.22 17.83 11.07
N GLN A 291 -16.16 16.92 10.79
CA GLN A 291 -15.96 15.82 9.84
C GLN A 291 -15.65 16.35 8.43
N GLY A 292 -16.26 17.47 8.01
CA GLY A 292 -15.96 18.11 6.73
C GLY A 292 -14.50 18.55 6.62
N GLN A 293 -13.95 19.15 7.70
CA GLN A 293 -12.53 19.48 7.77
C GLN A 293 -11.63 18.26 7.68
N ARG A 294 -12.00 17.14 8.34
CA ARG A 294 -11.25 15.88 8.29
C ARG A 294 -11.29 15.23 6.91
N GLN A 295 -12.49 15.19 6.25
CA GLN A 295 -12.62 14.69 4.88
C GLN A 295 -11.84 15.55 3.89
N ARG A 296 -11.94 16.87 3.97
CA ARG A 296 -11.16 17.81 3.18
C ARG A 296 -9.66 17.54 3.35
N HIS A 297 -9.16 17.48 4.59
CA HIS A 297 -7.76 17.19 4.87
C HIS A 297 -7.29 15.88 4.25
N ARG A 298 -8.07 14.81 4.38
CA ARG A 298 -7.75 13.51 3.80
C ARG A 298 -7.58 13.60 2.28
N LEU A 299 -8.51 14.21 1.57
CA LEU A 299 -8.48 14.32 0.11
C LEU A 299 -7.41 15.31 -0.38
N PHE A 300 -7.19 16.39 0.34
CA PHE A 300 -6.07 17.30 0.08
C PHE A 300 -4.72 16.59 0.23
N ARG A 301 -4.54 15.75 1.24
CA ARG A 301 -3.32 14.94 1.33
C ARG A 301 -3.15 14.01 0.13
N LYS A 302 -4.24 13.42 -0.37
CA LYS A 302 -4.19 12.49 -1.51
C LYS A 302 -3.90 13.17 -2.85
N ALA A 303 -4.39 14.38 -3.03
CA ALA A 303 -4.38 15.06 -4.32
C ALA A 303 -3.37 16.23 -4.40
N LYS A 304 -2.97 16.83 -3.26
CA LYS A 304 -2.16 18.05 -3.24
C LYS A 304 -0.93 17.95 -2.34
N TYR A 305 -1.10 17.82 -1.01
CA TYR A 305 0.00 17.97 -0.06
C TYR A 305 1.14 16.94 -0.26
N VAL A 306 0.79 15.70 -0.59
CA VAL A 306 1.78 14.65 -0.89
C VAL A 306 2.52 14.96 -2.19
N GLN A 307 1.79 15.46 -3.20
CA GLN A 307 2.37 15.89 -4.47
C GLN A 307 3.37 17.04 -4.27
N GLU A 308 3.01 18.05 -3.48
CA GLU A 308 3.89 19.18 -3.15
C GLU A 308 5.13 18.75 -2.39
N THR A 309 5.02 17.69 -1.57
CA THR A 309 6.12 17.23 -0.72
C THR A 309 7.07 16.25 -1.42
N PHE A 310 6.53 15.33 -2.23
CA PHE A 310 7.26 14.18 -2.77
C PHE A 310 7.27 14.10 -4.30
N GLY A 311 6.57 15.02 -4.99
CA GLY A 311 6.45 15.02 -6.45
C GLY A 311 5.46 13.97 -7.01
N GLU A 312 4.73 13.26 -6.14
CA GLU A 312 3.81 12.18 -6.52
C GLU A 312 2.46 12.34 -5.82
N LEU A 313 1.37 11.92 -6.48
CA LEU A 313 0.05 11.93 -5.86
C LEU A 313 -0.03 10.94 -4.69
N GLY A 314 -0.67 11.35 -3.60
CA GLY A 314 -0.87 10.51 -2.42
C GLY A 314 -1.96 9.43 -2.58
N CYS A 315 -2.59 9.33 -3.75
CA CYS A 315 -3.58 8.31 -4.08
C CYS A 315 -3.07 7.43 -5.22
N VAL A 316 -3.13 6.11 -5.03
CA VAL A 316 -2.74 5.12 -6.03
C VAL A 316 -3.93 4.46 -6.73
N GLY A 317 -5.15 4.97 -6.56
CA GLY A 317 -6.34 4.48 -7.26
C GLY A 317 -6.79 3.05 -6.93
N CYS A 318 -6.34 2.46 -5.83
CA CYS A 318 -6.60 1.05 -5.49
C CYS A 318 -8.05 0.72 -5.07
N GLY A 319 -8.92 1.71 -4.88
CA GLY A 319 -10.34 1.55 -4.55
C GLY A 319 -10.68 1.07 -3.13
N ARG A 320 -9.70 0.62 -2.31
CA ARG A 320 -9.97 0.06 -0.98
C ARG A 320 -10.82 0.96 -0.08
N CYS A 321 -10.55 2.26 -0.08
CA CYS A 321 -11.29 3.21 0.77
C CYS A 321 -12.74 3.39 0.36
N ALA A 322 -13.08 3.27 -0.93
CA ALA A 322 -14.45 3.32 -1.42
C ALA A 322 -15.18 2.00 -1.08
N ARG A 323 -14.54 0.85 -1.34
CA ARG A 323 -15.09 -0.48 -1.03
C ARG A 323 -15.42 -0.65 0.46
N SER A 324 -14.54 -0.19 1.35
CA SER A 324 -14.72 -0.33 2.79
C SER A 324 -15.61 0.75 3.41
N CYS A 325 -16.05 1.75 2.64
CA CYS A 325 -16.86 2.85 3.15
C CYS A 325 -18.34 2.44 3.21
N LEU A 326 -18.90 2.38 4.41
CA LEU A 326 -20.30 2.01 4.62
C LEU A 326 -21.32 2.99 4.02
N VAL A 327 -20.88 4.21 3.75
CA VAL A 327 -21.70 5.28 3.12
C VAL A 327 -21.20 5.63 1.70
N HIS A 328 -20.42 4.76 1.10
CA HIS A 328 -19.98 4.77 -0.30
C HIS A 328 -19.26 6.06 -0.76
N ILE A 329 -18.55 6.75 0.13
CA ILE A 329 -17.71 7.91 -0.23
C ILE A 329 -16.50 7.41 -1.03
N SER A 330 -16.47 7.69 -2.33
CA SER A 330 -15.37 7.37 -3.24
C SER A 330 -14.55 8.62 -3.58
N PRO A 331 -13.20 8.51 -3.63
CA PRO A 331 -12.37 9.61 -4.14
C PRO A 331 -12.75 10.04 -5.56
N VAL A 332 -13.14 9.10 -6.43
CA VAL A 332 -13.53 9.37 -7.82
C VAL A 332 -14.80 10.25 -7.86
N THR A 333 -15.84 9.88 -7.10
CA THR A 333 -17.09 10.65 -7.06
C THR A 333 -16.84 12.06 -6.54
N VAL A 334 -16.01 12.21 -5.50
CA VAL A 334 -15.69 13.52 -4.92
C VAL A 334 -14.87 14.38 -5.89
N PHE A 335 -13.82 13.83 -6.50
CA PHE A 335 -12.98 14.58 -7.43
C PHE A 335 -13.75 14.96 -8.71
N ASN A 336 -14.57 14.07 -9.25
CA ASN A 336 -15.42 14.38 -10.41
C ASN A 336 -16.49 15.45 -10.08
N ALA A 337 -17.05 15.42 -8.86
CA ALA A 337 -17.99 16.47 -8.42
C ALA A 337 -17.30 17.84 -8.31
N LEU A 338 -16.10 17.90 -7.74
CA LEU A 338 -15.30 19.13 -7.68
C LEU A 338 -14.93 19.65 -9.07
N HIS A 339 -14.60 18.75 -10.00
CA HIS A 339 -14.27 19.13 -11.37
C HIS A 339 -15.47 19.71 -12.10
N LYS A 340 -16.66 19.11 -11.97
CA LYS A 340 -17.92 19.64 -12.52
C LYS A 340 -18.27 21.00 -11.93
N ALA A 341 -18.13 21.17 -10.62
CA ALA A 341 -18.40 22.44 -9.94
C ALA A 341 -17.43 23.57 -10.34
N ARG A 342 -16.23 23.26 -10.85
CA ARG A 342 -15.31 24.26 -11.39
C ARG A 342 -15.72 24.75 -12.77
N ALA A 343 -16.38 23.89 -13.55
CA ALA A 343 -16.80 24.19 -14.91
C ALA A 343 -18.15 24.91 -14.99
N ALA A 344 -18.92 24.96 -13.88
CA ALA A 344 -20.16 25.67 -13.73
C ALA A 344 -19.94 27.08 -13.14
#